data_67682a05ad3f73674c6659bc39cd8613
#
_entry.id   67682a05ad3f73674c6659bc39cd8613
#
_cell.length_a   1.000
_cell.length_b   1.000
_cell.length_c   1.000
_cell.angle_alpha   90.00
_cell.angle_beta   90.00
_cell.angle_gamma   90.00
#
_symmetry.space_group_name_H-M   'P 1'
#
loop_
_entity.id
_entity.type
_entity.pdbx_description
1 polymer ?
#
loop_
_entity_poly.entity_id
_entity_poly.type
_entity_poly.pdbx_seq_one_letter_code
_entity_poly.pdbx_strand_id
1 'polypeptide(L)'
;MDVAICTIDQRIAFRIFDFSDTRTLLNWMATCRTLQATTKQYIAQAFDMNIIYRKFFDTDEDILIFRRQMAKAGALVSGSQVVQYFSRSHYAGSDLDLYVHHLESEYIAICLLELGYKYVPSRSKALGWSQLCDEACEMAVDETYGGNEVLSDPFYKLMFLQEC
;
A
#
# COMPACT_ATOMS: atom_id res chain seq x y z
N MET A 1 -28.81 -4.19 -35.54
CA MET A 1 -28.69 -2.80 -35.09
C MET A 1 -27.22 -2.56 -34.77
N ASP A 2 -26.52 -2.02 -35.75
CA ASP A 2 -25.11 -1.64 -35.55
C ASP A 2 -25.08 -0.41 -34.66
N VAL A 3 -24.60 -0.60 -33.45
CA VAL A 3 -24.45 0.48 -32.47
C VAL A 3 -23.18 1.25 -32.82
N ALA A 4 -23.31 2.23 -33.70
CA ALA A 4 -22.27 3.20 -34.07
C ALA A 4 -21.93 4.18 -32.91
N ILE A 5 -21.94 3.73 -31.65
CA ILE A 5 -21.93 4.63 -30.49
C ILE A 5 -20.62 4.56 -29.69
N CYS A 6 -19.60 3.86 -30.10
CA CYS A 6 -18.41 3.77 -29.29
C CYS A 6 -17.09 4.16 -29.97
N THR A 7 -17.09 5.21 -30.73
CA THR A 7 -15.84 5.86 -31.18
C THR A 7 -15.58 7.16 -30.41
N ILE A 8 -15.67 7.11 -29.08
CA ILE A 8 -15.10 8.19 -28.29
C ILE A 8 -13.58 8.03 -28.40
N ASP A 9 -12.91 9.10 -28.84
CA ASP A 9 -11.44 9.14 -28.82
C ASP A 9 -10.95 8.76 -27.41
N GLN A 10 -9.98 7.85 -27.34
CA GLN A 10 -9.45 7.35 -26.08
C GLN A 10 -8.99 8.47 -25.13
N ARG A 11 -8.42 9.55 -25.69
CA ARG A 11 -7.95 10.71 -24.90
C ARG A 11 -9.13 11.42 -24.24
N ILE A 12 -10.24 11.56 -24.97
CA ILE A 12 -11.47 12.17 -24.43
C ILE A 12 -12.06 11.27 -23.35
N ALA A 13 -12.13 9.96 -23.62
CA ALA A 13 -12.60 8.99 -22.63
C ALA A 13 -11.77 9.06 -21.33
N PHE A 14 -10.44 9.09 -21.42
CA PHE A 14 -9.56 9.19 -20.25
C PHE A 14 -9.79 10.47 -19.46
N ARG A 15 -10.00 11.61 -20.15
CA ARG A 15 -10.36 12.88 -19.48
C ARG A 15 -11.69 12.80 -18.74
N ILE A 16 -12.68 12.13 -19.29
CA ILE A 16 -13.96 11.89 -18.59
C ILE A 16 -13.73 10.99 -17.38
N PHE A 17 -12.91 9.96 -17.52
CA PHE A 17 -12.59 9.03 -16.45
C PHE A 17 -11.79 9.66 -15.30
N ASP A 18 -10.98 10.70 -15.57
CA ASP A 18 -10.28 11.47 -14.54
C ASP A 18 -11.25 12.11 -13.53
N PHE A 19 -12.45 12.49 -13.99
CA PHE A 19 -13.50 13.08 -13.15
C PHE A 19 -14.56 12.08 -12.68
N SER A 20 -14.41 10.81 -13.04
CA SER A 20 -15.37 9.76 -12.66
C SER A 20 -14.93 9.10 -11.36
N ASP A 21 -15.86 8.79 -10.46
CA ASP A 21 -15.59 7.96 -9.30
C ASP A 21 -15.42 6.48 -9.69
N THR A 22 -14.94 5.67 -8.76
CA THR A 22 -14.68 4.23 -9.00
C THR A 22 -15.95 3.49 -9.43
N ARG A 23 -17.11 3.82 -8.84
CA ARG A 23 -18.39 3.20 -9.19
C ARG A 23 -18.78 3.53 -10.62
N THR A 24 -18.62 4.77 -11.03
CA THR A 24 -18.88 5.23 -12.41
C THR A 24 -17.97 4.52 -13.40
N LEU A 25 -16.67 4.34 -13.07
CA LEU A 25 -15.75 3.55 -13.91
C LEU A 25 -16.22 2.11 -14.10
N LEU A 26 -16.69 1.46 -13.04
CA LEU A 26 -17.24 0.11 -13.14
C LEU A 26 -18.50 0.07 -14.01
N ASN A 27 -19.36 1.07 -13.92
CA ASN A 27 -20.56 1.19 -14.78
C ASN A 27 -20.16 1.36 -16.26
N TRP A 28 -19.13 2.17 -16.57
CA TRP A 28 -18.58 2.29 -17.94
C TRP A 28 -18.13 0.92 -18.48
N MET A 29 -17.48 0.10 -17.65
CA MET A 29 -17.07 -1.25 -18.04
C MET A 29 -18.23 -2.17 -18.39
N ALA A 30 -19.41 -1.94 -17.84
CA ALA A 30 -20.59 -2.75 -18.05
C ALA A 30 -21.40 -2.36 -19.31
N THR A 31 -21.08 -1.26 -19.99
CA THR A 31 -21.90 -0.74 -21.09
C THR A 31 -21.66 -1.46 -22.42
N CYS A 32 -20.43 -1.49 -22.93
CA CYS A 32 -20.07 -2.19 -24.15
C CYS A 32 -18.61 -2.64 -24.13
N ARG A 33 -18.24 -3.55 -25.07
CA ARG A 33 -16.89 -4.13 -25.14
C ARG A 33 -15.78 -3.07 -25.33
N THR A 34 -16.03 -2.06 -26.13
CA THR A 34 -15.05 -0.97 -26.39
C THR A 34 -14.79 -0.17 -25.12
N LEU A 35 -15.83 0.29 -24.45
CA LEU A 35 -15.70 1.01 -23.17
C LEU A 35 -15.12 0.13 -22.08
N GLN A 36 -15.45 -1.16 -22.04
CA GLN A 36 -14.80 -2.11 -21.13
C GLN A 36 -13.28 -2.15 -21.33
N ALA A 37 -12.83 -2.28 -22.58
CA ALA A 37 -11.40 -2.33 -22.89
C ALA A 37 -10.70 -1.00 -22.53
N THR A 38 -11.30 0.12 -22.94
CA THR A 38 -10.78 1.48 -22.67
C THR A 38 -10.72 1.77 -21.17
N THR A 39 -11.76 1.40 -20.41
CA THR A 39 -11.79 1.62 -18.96
C THR A 39 -10.78 0.73 -18.24
N LYS A 40 -10.60 -0.54 -18.66
CA LYS A 40 -9.56 -1.42 -18.11
C LYS A 40 -8.17 -0.83 -18.32
N GLN A 41 -7.89 -0.29 -19.50
CA GLN A 41 -6.62 0.35 -19.80
C GLN A 41 -6.41 1.61 -18.93
N TYR A 42 -7.44 2.43 -18.77
CA TYR A 42 -7.40 3.58 -17.87
C TYR A 42 -7.14 3.17 -16.41
N ILE A 43 -7.87 2.18 -15.90
CA ILE A 43 -7.69 1.68 -14.53
C ILE A 43 -6.25 1.18 -14.32
N ALA A 44 -5.68 0.45 -15.28
CA ALA A 44 -4.31 -0.03 -15.17
C ALA A 44 -3.27 1.09 -15.08
N GLN A 45 -3.55 2.27 -15.65
CA GLN A 45 -2.68 3.44 -15.58
C GLN A 45 -2.97 4.33 -14.37
N ALA A 46 -4.25 4.59 -14.08
CA ALA A 46 -4.67 5.50 -13.02
C ALA A 46 -4.52 4.91 -11.61
N PHE A 47 -4.54 3.57 -11.50
CA PHE A 47 -4.40 2.83 -10.25
C PHE A 47 -3.10 2.02 -10.24
N ASP A 48 -1.99 2.63 -10.67
CA ASP A 48 -0.67 2.06 -10.51
C ASP A 48 -0.13 2.37 -9.10
N MET A 49 0.08 1.30 -8.31
CA MET A 49 0.66 1.42 -6.96
C MET A 49 2.05 2.04 -6.95
N ASN A 50 2.80 1.97 -8.06
CA ASN A 50 4.11 2.60 -8.14
C ASN A 50 4.02 4.13 -7.98
N ILE A 51 2.89 4.75 -8.34
CA ILE A 51 2.66 6.19 -8.10
C ILE A 51 2.77 6.54 -6.61
N ILE A 52 2.28 5.64 -5.74
CA ILE A 52 2.42 5.80 -4.29
C ILE A 52 3.87 5.57 -3.88
N TYR A 53 4.46 4.46 -4.28
CA TYR A 53 5.80 4.08 -3.83
C TYR A 53 6.89 5.06 -4.27
N ARG A 54 6.76 5.73 -5.43
CA ARG A 54 7.67 6.80 -5.88
C ARG A 54 7.71 8.04 -4.98
N LYS A 55 6.83 8.15 -4.01
CA LYS A 55 6.89 9.18 -2.97
C LYS A 55 7.89 8.82 -1.86
N PHE A 56 8.22 7.53 -1.73
CA PHE A 56 9.00 6.98 -0.63
C PHE A 56 10.30 6.32 -1.09
N PHE A 57 10.44 5.98 -2.34
CA PHE A 57 11.61 5.29 -2.88
C PHE A 57 12.11 6.01 -4.13
N ASP A 58 13.42 6.23 -4.20
CA ASP A 58 14.05 7.04 -5.24
C ASP A 58 14.15 6.32 -6.59
N THR A 59 14.26 4.98 -6.57
CA THR A 59 14.45 4.19 -7.78
C THR A 59 13.34 3.16 -8.00
N ASP A 60 13.07 2.80 -9.25
CA ASP A 60 12.12 1.73 -9.57
C ASP A 60 12.65 0.35 -9.08
N GLU A 61 13.97 0.20 -8.89
CA GLU A 61 14.59 -0.99 -8.33
C GLU A 61 14.28 -1.14 -6.83
N ASP A 62 14.39 -0.08 -6.06
CA ASP A 62 14.03 -0.05 -4.64
C ASP A 62 12.54 -0.38 -4.45
N ILE A 63 11.68 0.18 -5.29
CA ILE A 63 10.25 -0.15 -5.31
C ILE A 63 10.04 -1.64 -5.57
N LEU A 64 10.78 -2.23 -6.51
CA LEU A 64 10.67 -3.64 -6.83
C LEU A 64 11.13 -4.53 -5.68
N ILE A 65 12.25 -4.19 -5.03
CA ILE A 65 12.79 -4.89 -3.86
C ILE A 65 11.75 -4.84 -2.73
N PHE A 66 11.28 -3.66 -2.39
CA PHE A 66 10.28 -3.45 -1.34
C PHE A 66 8.98 -4.22 -1.61
N ARG A 67 8.42 -4.13 -2.81
CA ARG A 67 7.19 -4.85 -3.18
C ARG A 67 7.35 -6.38 -3.11
N ARG A 68 8.52 -6.89 -3.49
CA ARG A 68 8.82 -8.34 -3.36
C ARG A 68 8.84 -8.75 -1.89
N GLN A 69 9.45 -7.95 -1.04
CA GLN A 69 9.50 -8.23 0.39
C GLN A 69 8.12 -8.14 1.03
N MET A 70 7.33 -7.11 0.70
CA MET A 70 5.93 -7.02 1.13
C MET A 70 5.11 -8.24 0.74
N ALA A 71 5.25 -8.71 -0.51
CA ALA A 71 4.52 -9.89 -0.99
C ALA A 71 4.92 -11.16 -0.24
N LYS A 72 6.20 -11.33 0.14
CA LYS A 72 6.68 -12.46 0.94
C LYS A 72 6.13 -12.42 2.37
N ALA A 73 6.15 -11.24 2.98
CA ALA A 73 5.69 -11.02 4.35
C ALA A 73 4.16 -10.90 4.49
N GLY A 74 3.41 -10.95 3.38
CA GLY A 74 1.97 -10.69 3.41
C GLY A 74 1.61 -9.28 3.91
N ALA A 75 2.55 -8.33 3.79
CA ALA A 75 2.36 -6.98 4.28
C ALA A 75 1.39 -6.17 3.42
N LEU A 76 0.62 -5.30 4.06
CA LEU A 76 -0.39 -4.47 3.41
C LEU A 76 -0.10 -2.99 3.63
N VAL A 77 -0.28 -2.19 2.58
CA VAL A 77 -0.32 -0.73 2.70
C VAL A 77 -1.66 -0.32 3.30
N SER A 78 -1.66 0.65 4.18
CA SER A 78 -2.85 1.16 4.86
C SER A 78 -2.86 2.70 4.95
N GLY A 79 -3.78 3.24 5.73
CA GLY A 79 -3.84 4.65 6.07
C GLY A 79 -4.16 5.57 4.89
N SER A 80 -3.60 6.77 4.96
CA SER A 80 -3.88 7.84 4.00
C SER A 80 -3.47 7.52 2.57
N GLN A 81 -2.44 6.69 2.37
CA GLN A 81 -1.99 6.30 1.03
C GLN A 81 -3.03 5.46 0.29
N VAL A 82 -3.73 4.57 1.00
CA VAL A 82 -4.81 3.77 0.41
C VAL A 82 -5.99 4.66 0.02
N VAL A 83 -6.34 5.63 0.87
CA VAL A 83 -7.39 6.60 0.55
C VAL A 83 -7.01 7.42 -0.69
N GLN A 84 -5.78 7.94 -0.75
CA GLN A 84 -5.27 8.68 -1.92
C GLN A 84 -5.30 7.84 -3.19
N TYR A 85 -4.93 6.57 -3.10
CA TYR A 85 -4.94 5.64 -4.23
C TYR A 85 -6.34 5.48 -4.82
N PHE A 86 -7.34 5.17 -3.99
CA PHE A 86 -8.70 4.95 -4.46
C PHE A 86 -9.43 6.23 -4.84
N SER A 87 -9.16 7.35 -4.17
CA SER A 87 -9.74 8.66 -4.50
C SER A 87 -8.98 9.40 -5.60
N ARG A 88 -7.81 8.90 -6.02
CA ARG A 88 -6.89 9.56 -6.95
C ARG A 88 -6.56 10.99 -6.52
N SER A 89 -6.48 11.19 -5.22
CA SER A 89 -6.12 12.45 -4.58
C SER A 89 -4.65 12.45 -4.14
N HIS A 90 -4.12 13.61 -3.81
CA HIS A 90 -2.76 13.75 -3.31
C HIS A 90 -2.78 14.57 -2.02
N TYR A 91 -2.26 13.99 -0.94
CA TYR A 91 -2.07 14.69 0.33
C TYR A 91 -0.57 14.86 0.55
N ALA A 92 -0.14 16.12 0.72
CA ALA A 92 1.26 16.41 1.04
C ALA A 92 1.59 15.89 2.43
N GLY A 93 2.80 15.34 2.60
CA GLY A 93 3.32 14.91 3.90
C GLY A 93 2.61 13.71 4.53
N SER A 94 1.95 12.88 3.72
CA SER A 94 1.33 11.65 4.23
C SER A 94 2.33 10.51 4.34
N ASP A 95 2.29 9.78 5.43
CA ASP A 95 3.17 8.64 5.74
C ASP A 95 2.81 7.39 4.95
N LEU A 96 3.74 6.44 4.87
CA LEU A 96 3.49 5.09 4.38
C LEU A 96 3.19 4.17 5.56
N ASP A 97 1.90 3.94 5.80
CA ASP A 97 1.44 3.04 6.85
C ASP A 97 1.46 1.59 6.34
N LEU A 98 2.14 0.70 7.06
CA LEU A 98 2.24 -0.72 6.75
C LEU A 98 1.63 -1.56 7.87
N TYR A 99 0.78 -2.51 7.51
CA TYR A 99 0.35 -3.60 8.39
C TYR A 99 1.12 -4.86 8.04
N VAL A 100 1.85 -5.40 9.01
CA VAL A 100 2.71 -6.57 8.84
C VAL A 100 2.41 -7.55 9.95
N HIS A 101 2.32 -8.83 9.63
CA HIS A 101 2.20 -9.87 10.64
C HIS A 101 3.46 -9.84 11.54
N HIS A 102 3.29 -10.00 12.86
CA HIS A 102 4.37 -9.84 13.84
C HIS A 102 5.61 -10.70 13.53
N LEU A 103 5.43 -11.93 13.09
CA LEU A 103 6.55 -12.84 12.74
C LEU A 103 7.30 -12.41 11.47
N GLU A 104 6.71 -11.56 10.64
CA GLU A 104 7.30 -11.09 9.38
C GLU A 104 7.78 -9.64 9.47
N SER A 105 7.56 -8.98 10.60
CA SER A 105 7.89 -7.56 10.78
C SER A 105 9.39 -7.29 10.67
N GLU A 106 10.23 -8.20 11.15
CA GLU A 106 11.68 -8.10 11.07
C GLU A 106 12.18 -8.05 9.62
N TYR A 107 11.63 -8.88 8.74
CA TYR A 107 12.04 -8.92 7.33
C TYR A 107 11.72 -7.62 6.60
N ILE A 108 10.57 -7.03 6.87
CA ILE A 108 10.19 -5.72 6.30
C ILE A 108 11.10 -4.63 6.85
N ALA A 109 11.40 -4.67 8.14
CA ALA A 109 12.23 -3.67 8.77
C ALA A 109 13.68 -3.73 8.27
N ILE A 110 14.28 -4.92 8.14
CA ILE A 110 15.60 -5.10 7.56
C ILE A 110 15.62 -4.54 6.12
N CYS A 111 14.62 -4.89 5.30
CA CYS A 111 14.50 -4.38 3.95
C CYS A 111 14.46 -2.84 3.91
N LEU A 112 13.69 -2.20 4.80
CA LEU A 112 13.63 -0.74 4.87
C LEU A 112 14.95 -0.12 5.31
N LEU A 113 15.67 -0.75 6.26
CA LEU A 113 17.00 -0.30 6.65
C LEU A 113 18.01 -0.40 5.49
N GLU A 114 17.98 -1.48 4.71
CA GLU A 114 18.81 -1.65 3.51
C GLU A 114 18.49 -0.62 2.43
N LEU A 115 17.23 -0.15 2.35
CA LEU A 115 16.78 0.91 1.46
C LEU A 115 17.02 2.32 2.01
N GLY A 116 17.78 2.46 3.11
CA GLY A 116 18.22 3.75 3.66
C GLY A 116 17.26 4.39 4.66
N TYR A 117 16.22 3.69 5.08
CA TYR A 117 15.32 4.18 6.12
C TYR A 117 15.93 4.02 7.51
N LYS A 118 15.55 4.90 8.45
CA LYS A 118 15.94 4.79 9.85
C LYS A 118 14.74 4.43 10.71
N TYR A 119 14.94 3.48 11.60
CA TYR A 119 13.93 3.14 12.60
C TYR A 119 13.81 4.27 13.63
N VAL A 120 12.58 4.70 13.89
CA VAL A 120 12.26 5.69 14.92
C VAL A 120 11.39 5.01 15.97
N PRO A 121 11.95 4.75 17.16
CA PRO A 121 11.19 4.12 18.24
C PRO A 121 10.00 5.01 18.64
N SER A 122 8.85 4.38 18.93
CA SER A 122 7.71 5.06 19.52
C SER A 122 8.13 5.78 20.81
N ARG A 123 7.53 6.95 21.07
CA ARG A 123 7.92 7.87 22.19
C ARG A 123 7.93 7.24 23.57
N SER A 124 7.40 6.04 23.76
CA SER A 124 7.31 5.39 25.06
C SER A 124 8.56 4.63 25.49
N LYS A 125 9.41 4.17 24.56
CA LYS A 125 10.67 3.48 24.89
C LYS A 125 11.68 3.58 23.75
N ALA A 126 12.87 4.10 24.04
CA ALA A 126 14.04 4.04 23.14
C ALA A 126 14.64 2.62 23.20
N LEU A 127 14.00 1.66 22.55
CA LEU A 127 14.49 0.29 22.46
C LEU A 127 15.43 0.15 21.29
N GLY A 128 16.58 -0.53 21.52
CA GLY A 128 17.46 -0.94 20.43
C GLY A 128 16.76 -2.00 19.56
N TRP A 129 17.22 -2.10 18.31
CA TRP A 129 16.64 -3.03 17.33
C TRP A 129 16.56 -4.48 17.83
N SER A 130 17.60 -4.97 18.54
CA SER A 130 17.62 -6.30 19.17
C SER A 130 16.50 -6.50 20.20
N GLN A 131 16.18 -5.45 20.97
CA GLN A 131 15.12 -5.51 21.98
C GLN A 131 13.71 -5.54 21.35
N LEU A 132 13.54 -4.95 20.17
CA LEU A 132 12.27 -5.02 19.42
C LEU A 132 12.01 -6.43 18.90
N CYS A 133 13.05 -7.11 18.40
CA CYS A 133 12.94 -8.51 18.00
C CYS A 133 12.67 -9.42 19.22
N ASP A 134 13.33 -9.15 20.36
CA ASP A 134 13.14 -9.90 21.60
C ASP A 134 11.73 -9.67 22.16
N GLU A 135 11.22 -8.42 22.20
CA GLU A 135 9.84 -8.13 22.64
C GLU A 135 8.79 -8.71 21.69
N ALA A 136 9.02 -8.72 20.38
CA ALA A 136 8.12 -9.37 19.43
C ALA A 136 8.11 -10.88 19.59
N CYS A 137 9.26 -11.49 19.93
CA CYS A 137 9.36 -12.91 20.25
C CYS A 137 8.73 -13.23 21.61
N GLU A 138 8.93 -12.40 22.63
CA GLU A 138 8.34 -12.61 23.95
C GLU A 138 6.80 -12.50 23.94
N MET A 139 6.24 -11.54 23.20
CA MET A 139 4.79 -11.42 23.01
C MET A 139 4.21 -12.64 22.28
N ALA A 140 4.95 -13.24 21.34
CA ALA A 140 4.52 -14.45 20.65
C ALA A 140 4.54 -15.70 21.54
N VAL A 141 5.36 -15.72 22.60
CA VAL A 141 5.45 -16.85 23.56
C VAL A 141 4.34 -16.77 24.61
N ASP A 142 3.87 -15.57 24.97
CA ASP A 142 2.85 -15.38 26.01
C ASP A 142 1.43 -15.78 25.53
N GLU A 143 1.20 -15.88 24.22
CA GLU A 143 -0.07 -16.41 23.65
C GLU A 143 -0.28 -17.92 23.88
N THR A 144 0.71 -18.63 24.40
CA THR A 144 0.60 -20.07 24.67
C THR A 144 0.02 -20.40 26.06
N TYR A 145 -0.20 -19.41 26.92
CA TYR A 145 -0.80 -19.60 28.23
C TYR A 145 -2.12 -18.87 28.39
N GLY A 146 -3.18 -19.68 28.40
CA GLY A 146 -4.57 -19.31 28.42
C GLY A 146 -4.97 -18.24 29.45
N GLY A 147 -5.62 -17.25 28.94
CA GLY A 147 -6.38 -16.25 29.69
C GLY A 147 -7.17 -15.40 28.69
N ASN A 148 -8.50 -15.46 28.82
CA ASN A 148 -9.42 -14.55 28.14
C ASN A 148 -8.96 -13.12 28.36
N GLU A 149 -8.38 -12.47 27.35
CA GLU A 149 -8.50 -11.02 27.19
C GLU A 149 -7.74 -10.57 25.92
N VAL A 150 -8.47 -9.80 25.12
CA VAL A 150 -8.00 -8.96 24.03
C VAL A 150 -7.28 -9.72 22.93
N LEU A 151 -7.98 -9.91 21.83
CA LEU A 151 -7.37 -10.14 20.51
C LEU A 151 -6.27 -9.08 20.31
N SER A 152 -5.04 -9.42 20.71
CA SER A 152 -3.88 -8.64 20.31
C SER A 152 -3.86 -8.69 18.79
N ASP A 153 -3.98 -7.52 18.16
CA ASP A 153 -3.94 -7.39 16.72
C ASP A 153 -2.63 -8.03 16.24
N PRO A 154 -2.67 -9.13 15.44
CA PRO A 154 -1.46 -9.82 15.01
C PRO A 154 -0.61 -8.97 14.05
N PHE A 155 -1.03 -7.73 13.79
CA PHE A 155 -0.36 -6.81 12.90
C PHE A 155 0.24 -5.63 13.66
N TYR A 156 1.50 -5.30 13.34
CA TYR A 156 2.18 -4.12 13.85
C TYR A 156 2.25 -3.03 12.79
N LYS A 157 2.06 -1.79 13.23
CA LYS A 157 2.38 -0.61 12.44
C LYS A 157 3.85 -0.26 12.66
N LEU A 158 4.67 -0.42 11.63
CA LEU A 158 6.06 0.01 11.64
C LEU A 158 6.16 1.49 11.27
N MET A 159 6.94 2.25 12.04
CA MET A 159 7.24 3.66 11.75
C MET A 159 8.70 3.79 11.33
N PHE A 160 8.93 4.24 10.11
CA PHE A 160 10.24 4.56 9.58
C PHE A 160 10.24 5.97 9.01
N LEU A 161 11.35 6.68 9.18
CA LEU A 161 11.58 7.99 8.55
C LEU A 161 12.64 7.83 7.46
N GLN A 162 12.36 8.40 6.29
CA GLN A 162 13.36 8.57 5.25
C GLN A 162 14.27 9.73 5.66
N GLU A 163 15.59 9.57 5.55
CA GLU A 163 16.53 10.71 5.67
C GLU A 163 16.42 11.57 4.43
N CYS A 164 16.18 12.87 4.62
CA CYS A 164 16.27 13.88 3.56
C CYS A 164 17.74 14.22 3.27
#